data_fce9a8f0ae2a557cfeea31b26f383115
#
_entry.id   fce9a8f0ae2a557cfeea31b26f383115
#
_cell.length_a   1.000
_cell.length_b   1.000
_cell.length_c   1.000
_cell.angle_alpha   90.00
_cell.angle_beta   90.00
_cell.angle_gamma   90.00
#
_symmetry.space_group_name_H-M   'P 1'
#
loop_
_entity.id
_entity.type
_entity.pdbx_description
1 polymer ?
#
loop_
_entity_poly.entity_id
_entity_poly.type
_entity_poly.pdbx_seq_one_letter_code
_entity_poly.pdbx_strand_id
1 'polypeptide(L)'
;MYRADTEAIMAAATENLEELPGVGPATADKLRENGYDSYQSIAVAGPAELSNTADIGESNANDIIQAARSAADIGGFETGTDVLERREQIGKLEWLVPEIDDMLGGGVETQSITEVYGEFGAGKSQITHQLAINVQLPNDVGGLHGRCIFIDSEDTFRPERIEEMVRGLSDDVIEATMEDREIEGGPNDDDAMDELIQAFLDKIHVAKAFNSNHQILLAEKAKEIAAEYEDDEYPVRLVCIDSLTAHFRAEYVGRGELANRQQKLNKHLHDIDRVGNLYNAATVVTNQVQSNPDAFFGDPTKPIGGNILGHKSTFRMYLKKSKGNKRIVKLVDAPNLPDGEAIMRVQGEGLKPE
;
A
#
# COMPACT_ATOMS: atom_id res chain seq x y z
N MET A 1 21.27 -31.27 16.16
CA MET A 1 22.28 -30.23 16.23
C MET A 1 22.03 -29.17 15.16
N TYR A 2 20.77 -28.98 14.75
CA TYR A 2 20.32 -27.99 13.73
C TYR A 2 19.16 -27.12 14.23
N ARG A 3 18.78 -27.20 15.52
CA ARG A 3 17.70 -26.39 16.13
C ARG A 3 18.20 -25.24 17.02
N ALA A 4 19.50 -25.20 17.34
CA ALA A 4 20.05 -24.15 18.20
C ALA A 4 20.57 -22.94 17.41
N ASP A 5 20.83 -23.08 16.08
CA ASP A 5 21.33 -21.99 15.26
C ASP A 5 20.23 -21.15 14.61
N THR A 6 18.98 -21.64 14.61
CA THR A 6 17.82 -20.91 14.06
C THR A 6 17.21 -19.94 15.07
N GLU A 7 17.31 -20.22 16.38
CA GLU A 7 16.86 -19.30 17.44
C GLU A 7 17.81 -18.10 17.66
N ALA A 8 19.06 -18.20 17.19
CA ALA A 8 20.03 -17.11 17.26
C ALA A 8 19.94 -16.12 16.08
N ILE A 9 19.20 -16.46 15.01
CA ILE A 9 18.97 -15.59 13.84
C ILE A 9 17.64 -14.83 13.97
N MET A 10 16.73 -15.27 14.85
CA MET A 10 15.40 -14.68 15.07
C MET A 10 15.33 -13.68 16.24
N ALA A 11 16.41 -13.30 16.85
CA ALA A 11 16.47 -12.09 17.64
C ALA A 11 16.94 -10.97 16.71
N ALA A 12 16.02 -10.37 15.96
CA ALA A 12 16.24 -9.03 15.42
C ALA A 12 16.60 -8.16 16.64
N ALA A 13 17.90 -7.85 16.79
CA ALA A 13 18.35 -6.99 17.86
C ALA A 13 17.68 -5.65 17.63
N THR A 14 16.75 -5.28 18.51
CA THR A 14 16.17 -3.94 18.53
C THR A 14 17.34 -2.98 18.46
N GLU A 15 17.46 -2.21 17.38
CA GLU A 15 18.59 -1.32 17.17
C GLU A 15 18.71 -0.37 18.35
N ASN A 16 19.91 -0.27 18.90
CA ASN A 16 20.11 0.59 20.06
C ASN A 16 20.20 2.06 19.63
N LEU A 17 19.06 2.73 19.57
CA LEU A 17 18.98 4.14 19.15
C LEU A 17 19.89 5.07 19.97
N GLU A 18 20.26 4.68 21.19
CA GLU A 18 21.17 5.45 22.05
C GLU A 18 22.62 5.45 21.53
N GLU A 19 22.96 4.60 20.56
CA GLU A 19 24.25 4.63 19.87
C GLU A 19 24.36 5.79 18.87
N LEU A 20 23.21 6.37 18.47
CA LEU A 20 23.21 7.55 17.61
C LEU A 20 23.66 8.79 18.38
N PRO A 21 24.61 9.57 17.85
CA PRO A 21 25.04 10.81 18.46
C PRO A 21 23.86 11.76 18.69
N GLY A 22 23.69 12.21 19.93
CA GLY A 22 22.61 13.12 20.31
C GLY A 22 21.31 12.45 20.76
N VAL A 23 21.25 11.12 20.75
CA VAL A 23 20.11 10.35 21.27
C VAL A 23 20.45 9.80 22.65
N GLY A 24 19.82 10.36 23.70
CA GLY A 24 19.84 9.81 25.05
C GLY A 24 18.60 8.95 25.31
N PRO A 25 18.54 8.24 26.48
CA PRO A 25 17.43 7.34 26.80
C PRO A 25 16.04 7.97 26.63
N ALA A 26 15.82 9.17 27.16
CA ALA A 26 14.55 9.87 27.04
C ALA A 26 14.18 10.26 25.59
N THR A 27 15.17 10.51 24.74
CA THR A 27 14.96 10.79 23.31
C THR A 27 14.66 9.49 22.57
N ALA A 28 15.39 8.42 22.88
CA ALA A 28 15.16 7.09 22.30
C ALA A 28 13.74 6.59 22.60
N ASP A 29 13.27 6.74 23.84
CA ASP A 29 11.92 6.36 24.24
C ASP A 29 10.86 7.14 23.44
N LYS A 30 10.98 8.48 23.35
CA LYS A 30 10.08 9.31 22.55
C LYS A 30 10.08 8.93 21.08
N LEU A 31 11.25 8.59 20.51
CA LEU A 31 11.36 8.13 19.14
C LEU A 31 10.61 6.82 18.94
N ARG A 32 10.83 5.82 19.80
CA ARG A 32 10.14 4.52 19.73
C ARG A 32 8.61 4.65 19.89
N GLU A 33 8.15 5.45 20.87
CA GLU A 33 6.72 5.72 21.09
C GLU A 33 6.02 6.31 19.86
N ASN A 34 6.78 6.88 18.91
CA ASN A 34 6.27 7.48 17.69
C ASN A 34 6.69 6.71 16.42
N GLY A 35 7.05 5.42 16.54
CA GLY A 35 7.36 4.53 15.44
C GLY A 35 8.71 4.83 14.75
N TYR A 36 9.69 5.40 15.49
CA TYR A 36 11.08 5.51 15.07
C TYR A 36 11.93 4.55 15.90
N ASP A 37 11.83 3.26 15.58
CA ASP A 37 12.44 2.15 16.31
C ASP A 37 13.73 1.62 15.67
N SER A 38 14.01 2.03 14.44
CA SER A 38 15.17 1.62 13.65
C SER A 38 15.94 2.82 13.09
N TYR A 39 17.21 2.62 12.73
CA TYR A 39 18.01 3.63 12.05
C TYR A 39 17.39 3.99 10.70
N GLN A 40 16.79 3.03 10.00
CA GLN A 40 16.10 3.24 8.74
C GLN A 40 14.91 4.20 8.91
N SER A 41 14.08 4.00 9.93
CA SER A 41 12.91 4.85 10.19
C SER A 41 13.31 6.30 10.50
N ILE A 42 14.43 6.49 11.23
CA ILE A 42 15.00 7.80 11.52
C ILE A 42 15.65 8.42 10.29
N ALA A 43 16.40 7.63 9.51
CA ALA A 43 17.16 8.08 8.34
C ALA A 43 16.27 8.73 7.26
N VAL A 44 15.03 8.27 7.13
CA VAL A 44 14.05 8.79 6.16
C VAL A 44 13.11 9.85 6.75
N ALA A 45 13.27 10.19 8.04
CA ALA A 45 12.47 11.23 8.71
C ALA A 45 12.76 12.63 8.16
N GLY A 46 11.75 13.51 8.26
CA GLY A 46 11.95 14.94 8.04
C GLY A 46 12.52 15.62 9.29
N PRO A 47 13.48 16.58 9.17
CA PRO A 47 14.06 17.24 10.34
C PRO A 47 13.05 17.92 11.25
N ALA A 48 12.08 18.62 10.69
CA ALA A 48 11.02 19.28 11.46
C ALA A 48 10.08 18.27 12.14
N GLU A 49 9.80 17.14 11.48
CA GLU A 49 8.99 16.06 12.02
C GLU A 49 9.70 15.41 13.22
N LEU A 50 10.95 14.98 13.05
CA LEU A 50 11.75 14.38 14.12
C LEU A 50 11.98 15.34 15.29
N SER A 51 12.19 16.62 15.01
CA SER A 51 12.31 17.69 16.01
C SER A 51 11.06 17.78 16.90
N ASN A 52 9.88 17.78 16.30
CA ASN A 52 8.61 17.84 17.02
C ASN A 52 8.34 16.56 17.82
N THR A 53 8.62 15.40 17.24
CA THR A 53 8.40 14.09 17.84
C THR A 53 9.28 13.86 19.08
N ALA A 54 10.57 14.12 18.96
CA ALA A 54 11.54 13.90 20.03
C ALA A 54 11.66 15.09 21.00
N ASP A 55 10.98 16.22 20.72
CA ASP A 55 11.08 17.47 21.48
C ASP A 55 12.54 17.97 21.58
N ILE A 56 13.21 18.02 20.44
CA ILE A 56 14.61 18.46 20.28
C ILE A 56 14.70 19.60 19.26
N GLY A 57 15.81 20.34 19.27
CA GLY A 57 16.03 21.36 18.24
C GLY A 57 16.19 20.77 16.84
N GLU A 58 15.72 21.47 15.81
CA GLU A 58 15.78 21.01 14.41
C GLU A 58 17.22 20.72 13.93
N SER A 59 18.22 21.45 14.45
CA SER A 59 19.62 21.16 14.19
C SER A 59 20.03 19.79 14.72
N ASN A 60 19.64 19.46 15.96
CA ASN A 60 19.93 18.15 16.56
C ASN A 60 19.18 17.03 15.80
N ALA A 61 17.94 17.29 15.39
CA ALA A 61 17.19 16.34 14.57
C ALA A 61 17.91 16.04 13.24
N ASN A 62 18.45 17.06 12.59
CA ASN A 62 19.28 16.88 11.39
C ASN A 62 20.53 16.02 11.66
N ASP A 63 21.23 16.29 12.76
CA ASP A 63 22.46 15.55 13.12
C ASP A 63 22.14 14.08 13.40
N ILE A 64 21.05 13.80 14.11
CA ILE A 64 20.55 12.44 14.39
C ILE A 64 20.17 11.73 13.07
N ILE A 65 19.46 12.39 12.17
CA ILE A 65 19.10 11.84 10.85
C ILE A 65 20.35 11.50 10.04
N GLN A 66 21.37 12.37 10.03
CA GLN A 66 22.60 12.08 9.31
C GLN A 66 23.38 10.91 9.93
N ALA A 67 23.40 10.82 11.26
CA ALA A 67 24.00 9.70 11.96
C ALA A 67 23.26 8.38 11.65
N ALA A 68 21.94 8.40 11.66
CA ALA A 68 21.09 7.25 11.32
C ALA A 68 21.29 6.81 9.85
N ARG A 69 21.40 7.77 8.92
CA ARG A 69 21.73 7.46 7.50
C ARG A 69 23.06 6.76 7.36
N SER A 70 24.07 7.24 8.11
CA SER A 70 25.40 6.63 8.10
C SER A 70 25.40 5.24 8.73
N ALA A 71 24.65 5.04 9.81
CA ALA A 71 24.56 3.76 10.51
C ALA A 71 23.77 2.71 9.71
N ALA A 72 22.73 3.12 9.02
CA ALA A 72 21.90 2.28 8.17
C ALA A 72 22.44 2.13 6.72
N ASP A 73 23.58 2.74 6.40
CA ASP A 73 24.14 2.82 5.04
C ASP A 73 23.16 3.38 3.99
N ILE A 74 22.31 4.34 4.42
CA ILE A 74 21.29 4.95 3.58
C ILE A 74 21.79 6.29 3.01
N GLY A 75 21.64 6.46 1.70
CA GLY A 75 21.91 7.74 1.02
C GLY A 75 23.27 7.86 0.37
N GLY A 76 24.03 6.77 0.31
CA GLY A 76 25.23 6.64 -0.54
C GLY A 76 24.85 6.46 -2.02
N PHE A 77 25.87 6.50 -2.90
CA PHE A 77 25.70 6.08 -4.28
C PHE A 77 25.79 4.56 -4.36
N GLU A 78 24.79 3.94 -4.95
CA GLU A 78 24.76 2.52 -5.28
C GLU A 78 25.15 2.33 -6.76
N THR A 79 25.66 1.16 -7.11
CA THR A 79 25.83 0.79 -8.53
C THR A 79 24.50 0.34 -9.12
N GLY A 80 24.37 0.36 -10.46
CA GLY A 80 23.17 -0.19 -11.11
C GLY A 80 22.94 -1.67 -10.81
N THR A 81 24.01 -2.42 -10.49
CA THR A 81 23.93 -3.84 -10.06
C THR A 81 23.30 -3.95 -8.69
N ASP A 82 23.75 -3.14 -7.72
CA ASP A 82 23.20 -3.14 -6.36
C ASP A 82 21.70 -2.77 -6.39
N VAL A 83 21.32 -1.80 -7.22
CA VAL A 83 19.90 -1.43 -7.42
C VAL A 83 19.12 -2.59 -8.03
N LEU A 84 19.68 -3.34 -8.98
CA LEU A 84 19.02 -4.49 -9.60
C LEU A 84 18.79 -5.61 -8.57
N GLU A 85 19.80 -5.95 -7.79
CA GLU A 85 19.72 -6.98 -6.73
C GLU A 85 18.66 -6.59 -5.67
N ARG A 86 18.63 -5.31 -5.25
CA ARG A 86 17.61 -4.82 -4.32
C ARG A 86 16.19 -4.89 -4.91
N ARG A 87 16.05 -4.65 -6.22
CA ARG A 87 14.75 -4.77 -6.90
C ARG A 87 14.24 -6.21 -7.00
N GLU A 88 15.08 -7.22 -6.89
CA GLU A 88 14.67 -8.63 -6.82
C GLU A 88 13.90 -8.95 -5.53
N GLN A 89 14.04 -8.12 -4.49
CA GLN A 89 13.29 -8.24 -3.22
C GLN A 89 11.93 -7.54 -3.24
N ILE A 90 11.59 -6.83 -4.31
CA ILE A 90 10.29 -6.20 -4.47
C ILE A 90 9.23 -7.27 -4.69
N GLY A 91 8.26 -7.32 -3.77
CA GLY A 91 7.11 -8.21 -3.88
C GLY A 91 6.17 -7.79 -5.01
N LYS A 92 5.49 -8.76 -5.58
CA LYS A 92 4.48 -8.58 -6.61
C LYS A 92 3.15 -9.14 -6.12
N LEU A 93 2.14 -8.29 -6.00
CA LEU A 93 0.80 -8.67 -5.58
C LEU A 93 -0.08 -8.87 -6.81
N GLU A 94 -0.50 -10.08 -7.07
CA GLU A 94 -1.34 -10.41 -8.22
C GLU A 94 -2.80 -9.96 -8.03
N TRP A 95 -3.44 -9.57 -9.12
CA TRP A 95 -4.89 -9.35 -9.18
C TRP A 95 -5.66 -10.65 -9.31
N LEU A 96 -4.97 -11.74 -9.57
CA LEU A 96 -5.51 -13.05 -10.02
C LEU A 96 -6.29 -12.93 -11.33
N VAL A 97 -5.85 -12.04 -12.19
CA VAL A 97 -6.29 -11.85 -13.57
C VAL A 97 -5.04 -11.86 -14.44
N PRO A 98 -4.66 -13.01 -15.02
CA PRO A 98 -3.36 -13.23 -15.64
C PRO A 98 -2.96 -12.16 -16.66
N GLU A 99 -3.91 -11.67 -17.47
CA GLU A 99 -3.63 -10.66 -18.49
C GLU A 99 -3.26 -9.29 -17.87
N ILE A 100 -3.78 -9.00 -16.66
CA ILE A 100 -3.43 -7.77 -15.93
C ILE A 100 -2.10 -7.97 -15.21
N ASP A 101 -1.90 -9.13 -14.60
CA ASP A 101 -0.69 -9.46 -13.88
C ASP A 101 0.52 -9.49 -14.83
N ASP A 102 0.37 -10.07 -16.02
CA ASP A 102 1.37 -10.02 -17.09
C ASP A 102 1.68 -8.58 -17.54
N MET A 103 0.63 -7.75 -17.72
CA MET A 103 0.77 -6.34 -18.10
C MET A 103 1.51 -5.52 -17.03
N LEU A 104 1.37 -5.90 -15.74
CA LEU A 104 2.08 -5.31 -14.60
C LEU A 104 3.42 -5.96 -14.30
N GLY A 105 3.85 -6.95 -15.09
CA GLY A 105 5.10 -7.67 -14.88
C GLY A 105 5.07 -8.53 -13.60
N GLY A 106 3.91 -9.12 -13.28
CA GLY A 106 3.68 -10.03 -12.16
C GLY A 106 2.78 -9.45 -11.06
N GLY A 107 2.18 -8.28 -11.23
CA GLY A 107 1.27 -7.68 -10.27
C GLY A 107 1.69 -6.31 -9.74
N VAL A 108 1.02 -5.84 -8.68
CA VAL A 108 1.32 -4.56 -8.02
C VAL A 108 2.63 -4.66 -7.25
N GLU A 109 3.55 -3.75 -7.52
CA GLU A 109 4.86 -3.73 -6.83
C GLU A 109 4.75 -3.20 -5.40
N THR A 110 5.44 -3.85 -4.45
CA THR A 110 5.73 -3.23 -3.15
C THR A 110 6.68 -2.03 -3.34
N GLN A 111 6.79 -1.18 -2.34
CA GLN A 111 7.60 0.05 -2.37
C GLN A 111 7.23 1.02 -3.49
N SER A 112 6.01 0.90 -4.01
CA SER A 112 5.51 1.77 -5.08
C SER A 112 4.06 2.20 -4.83
N ILE A 113 3.66 3.31 -5.48
CA ILE A 113 2.28 3.77 -5.49
C ILE A 113 1.67 3.42 -6.84
N THR A 114 0.62 2.60 -6.83
CA THR A 114 -0.22 2.30 -7.99
C THR A 114 -1.52 3.10 -7.92
N GLU A 115 -1.72 4.02 -8.86
CA GLU A 115 -2.96 4.77 -9.03
C GLU A 115 -3.93 4.01 -9.93
N VAL A 116 -5.12 3.70 -9.41
CA VAL A 116 -6.23 3.13 -10.16
C VAL A 116 -7.31 4.20 -10.32
N TYR A 117 -7.50 4.74 -11.52
CA TYR A 117 -8.46 5.83 -11.75
C TYR A 117 -9.48 5.49 -12.83
N GLY A 118 -10.63 6.14 -12.76
CA GLY A 118 -11.73 5.93 -13.71
C GLY A 118 -13.04 6.54 -13.24
N GLU A 119 -14.06 6.45 -14.08
CA GLU A 119 -15.39 6.97 -13.79
C GLU A 119 -16.04 6.29 -12.58
N PHE A 120 -17.09 6.91 -12.05
CA PHE A 120 -17.92 6.30 -11.02
C PHE A 120 -18.48 4.94 -11.47
N GLY A 121 -18.35 3.94 -10.61
CA GLY A 121 -18.77 2.56 -10.89
C GLY A 121 -17.90 1.82 -11.92
N ALA A 122 -16.69 2.31 -12.25
CA ALA A 122 -15.75 1.58 -13.10
C ALA A 122 -15.19 0.31 -12.44
N GLY A 123 -15.29 0.18 -11.11
CA GLY A 123 -14.81 -1.01 -10.37
C GLY A 123 -13.58 -0.76 -9.50
N LYS A 124 -13.20 0.50 -9.27
CA LYS A 124 -12.02 0.85 -8.46
C LYS A 124 -12.05 0.23 -7.06
N SER A 125 -13.13 0.42 -6.32
CA SER A 125 -13.31 -0.18 -4.98
C SER A 125 -13.35 -1.71 -5.02
N GLN A 126 -13.80 -2.32 -6.12
CA GLN A 126 -13.77 -3.78 -6.27
C GLN A 126 -12.33 -4.30 -6.37
N ILE A 127 -11.45 -3.53 -6.99
CA ILE A 127 -10.01 -3.85 -7.07
C ILE A 127 -9.38 -3.75 -5.68
N THR A 128 -9.63 -2.68 -4.93
CA THR A 128 -9.05 -2.53 -3.58
C THR A 128 -9.54 -3.61 -2.62
N HIS A 129 -10.80 -4.05 -2.70
CA HIS A 129 -11.31 -5.17 -1.91
C HIS A 129 -10.64 -6.50 -2.31
N GLN A 130 -10.49 -6.77 -3.61
CA GLN A 130 -9.81 -7.97 -4.08
C GLN A 130 -8.34 -8.00 -3.67
N LEU A 131 -7.62 -6.89 -3.81
CA LEU A 131 -6.22 -6.81 -3.39
C LEU A 131 -6.05 -6.92 -1.87
N ALA A 132 -7.03 -6.46 -1.07
CA ALA A 132 -7.02 -6.63 0.38
C ALA A 132 -7.16 -8.10 0.80
N ILE A 133 -7.75 -8.93 -0.04
CA ILE A 133 -7.77 -10.40 0.11
C ILE A 133 -6.46 -10.98 -0.39
N ASN A 134 -6.10 -10.67 -1.64
CA ASN A 134 -4.98 -11.30 -2.33
C ASN A 134 -3.65 -11.09 -1.59
N VAL A 135 -3.44 -9.94 -0.92
CA VAL A 135 -2.20 -9.67 -0.16
C VAL A 135 -1.96 -10.69 0.96
N GLN A 136 -3.01 -11.33 1.45
CA GLN A 136 -2.97 -12.30 2.55
C GLN A 136 -2.75 -13.74 2.08
N LEU A 137 -2.79 -13.98 0.79
CA LEU A 137 -2.54 -15.30 0.20
C LEU A 137 -1.06 -15.67 0.33
N PRO A 138 -0.73 -16.97 0.36
CA PRO A 138 0.64 -17.44 0.22
C PRO A 138 1.31 -16.91 -1.06
N ASN A 139 2.64 -16.76 -1.00
CA ASN A 139 3.39 -16.17 -2.12
C ASN A 139 3.32 -16.99 -3.42
N ASP A 140 3.19 -18.30 -3.30
CA ASP A 140 3.13 -19.24 -4.43
C ASP A 140 1.78 -19.24 -5.18
N VAL A 141 0.76 -18.60 -4.59
CA VAL A 141 -0.56 -18.38 -5.23
C VAL A 141 -0.86 -16.90 -5.46
N GLY A 142 0.17 -16.08 -5.60
CA GLY A 142 0.07 -14.67 -6.02
C GLY A 142 -0.13 -13.65 -4.91
N GLY A 143 -0.01 -14.07 -3.63
CA GLY A 143 -0.08 -13.21 -2.46
C GLY A 143 1.26 -12.63 -2.03
N LEU A 144 1.25 -11.94 -0.89
CA LEU A 144 2.44 -11.43 -0.21
C LEU A 144 2.51 -11.86 1.26
N HIS A 145 1.66 -12.82 1.67
CA HIS A 145 1.57 -13.32 3.04
C HIS A 145 1.53 -12.18 4.06
N GLY A 146 0.63 -11.21 3.87
CA GLY A 146 0.62 -9.96 4.63
C GLY A 146 -0.75 -9.41 4.97
N ARG A 147 -0.78 -8.35 5.77
CA ARG A 147 -1.97 -7.60 6.17
C ARG A 147 -2.25 -6.44 5.22
N CYS A 148 -3.51 -6.00 5.22
CA CYS A 148 -3.95 -4.80 4.53
C CYS A 148 -4.33 -3.70 5.52
N ILE A 149 -3.85 -2.48 5.30
CA ILE A 149 -4.42 -1.26 5.88
C ILE A 149 -5.33 -0.62 4.83
N PHE A 150 -6.59 -0.39 5.18
CA PHE A 150 -7.61 0.14 4.29
C PHE A 150 -8.15 1.48 4.82
N ILE A 151 -7.80 2.58 4.16
CA ILE A 151 -8.30 3.92 4.47
C ILE A 151 -9.48 4.22 3.54
N ASP A 152 -10.68 4.22 4.10
CA ASP A 152 -11.94 4.45 3.39
C ASP A 152 -12.41 5.89 3.53
N SER A 153 -12.43 6.65 2.44
CA SER A 153 -12.90 8.05 2.40
C SER A 153 -14.28 8.22 1.77
N GLU A 154 -14.81 7.17 1.14
CA GLU A 154 -16.10 7.20 0.44
C GLU A 154 -17.17 6.31 1.10
N ASP A 155 -16.86 5.68 2.23
CA ASP A 155 -17.74 4.74 2.93
C ASP A 155 -18.13 3.54 2.04
N THR A 156 -17.15 2.96 1.36
CA THR A 156 -17.35 1.91 0.36
C THR A 156 -16.95 0.52 0.83
N PHE A 157 -16.18 0.40 1.92
CA PHE A 157 -15.78 -0.89 2.46
C PHE A 157 -16.99 -1.68 2.96
N ARG A 158 -17.08 -2.93 2.54
CA ARG A 158 -18.16 -3.85 2.91
C ARG A 158 -17.57 -5.22 3.26
N PRO A 159 -17.65 -5.66 4.53
CA PRO A 159 -17.20 -6.99 4.94
C PRO A 159 -17.91 -8.11 4.16
N GLU A 160 -19.19 -7.94 3.86
CA GLU A 160 -19.97 -8.91 3.07
C GLU A 160 -19.38 -9.08 1.66
N ARG A 161 -18.74 -8.01 1.14
CA ARG A 161 -18.08 -8.09 -0.15
C ARG A 161 -16.77 -8.87 -0.09
N ILE A 162 -16.04 -8.78 1.04
CA ILE A 162 -14.87 -9.62 1.31
C ILE A 162 -15.30 -11.10 1.35
N GLU A 163 -16.35 -11.43 2.10
CA GLU A 163 -16.90 -12.78 2.16
C GLU A 163 -17.22 -13.35 0.77
N GLU A 164 -18.00 -12.62 -0.04
CA GLU A 164 -18.35 -13.05 -1.40
C GLU A 164 -17.11 -13.30 -2.26
N MET A 165 -16.09 -12.45 -2.18
CA MET A 165 -14.86 -12.57 -2.95
C MET A 165 -13.97 -13.71 -2.48
N VAL A 166 -13.89 -13.98 -1.16
CA VAL A 166 -13.15 -15.13 -0.62
C VAL A 166 -13.80 -16.43 -1.08
N ARG A 167 -15.13 -16.55 -1.01
CA ARG A 167 -15.87 -17.71 -1.55
C ARG A 167 -15.74 -17.86 -3.08
N GLY A 168 -15.33 -16.80 -3.74
CA GLY A 168 -15.10 -16.77 -5.19
C GLY A 168 -13.67 -17.08 -5.62
N LEU A 169 -12.73 -17.27 -4.70
CA LEU A 169 -11.38 -17.75 -5.05
C LEU A 169 -11.46 -19.16 -5.69
N SER A 170 -10.46 -19.54 -6.44
CA SER A 170 -10.39 -20.92 -6.98
C SER A 170 -10.07 -21.92 -5.88
N ASP A 171 -10.51 -23.16 -6.05
CA ASP A 171 -10.37 -24.22 -5.04
C ASP A 171 -8.89 -24.43 -4.66
N ASP A 172 -7.98 -24.37 -5.62
CA ASP A 172 -6.53 -24.49 -5.41
C ASP A 172 -5.96 -23.34 -4.55
N VAL A 173 -6.44 -22.12 -4.74
CA VAL A 173 -6.04 -20.95 -3.90
C VAL A 173 -6.60 -21.07 -2.50
N ILE A 174 -7.87 -21.53 -2.37
CA ILE A 174 -8.49 -21.77 -1.06
C ILE A 174 -7.74 -22.87 -0.30
N GLU A 175 -7.48 -24.02 -0.96
CA GLU A 175 -6.76 -25.16 -0.36
C GLU A 175 -5.35 -24.74 0.11
N ALA A 176 -4.57 -24.04 -0.73
CA ALA A 176 -3.25 -23.54 -0.37
C ALA A 176 -3.30 -22.58 0.83
N THR A 177 -4.34 -21.71 0.88
CA THR A 177 -4.49 -20.74 1.97
C THR A 177 -4.96 -21.40 3.25
N MET A 178 -5.82 -22.42 3.20
CA MET A 178 -6.23 -23.20 4.35
C MET A 178 -5.06 -24.02 4.93
N GLU A 179 -4.24 -24.63 4.07
CA GLU A 179 -3.02 -25.33 4.48
C GLU A 179 -2.03 -24.39 5.20
N ASP A 180 -1.76 -23.22 4.61
CA ASP A 180 -0.90 -22.19 5.18
C ASP A 180 -1.38 -21.71 6.57
N ARG A 181 -2.69 -21.64 6.78
CA ARG A 181 -3.31 -21.18 8.04
C ARG A 181 -3.68 -22.30 9.01
N GLU A 182 -3.32 -23.54 8.70
CA GLU A 182 -3.64 -24.73 9.50
C GLU A 182 -5.16 -24.90 9.75
N ILE A 183 -6.02 -24.46 8.80
CA ILE A 183 -7.48 -24.64 8.83
C ILE A 183 -7.82 -26.03 8.31
N GLU A 184 -8.41 -26.87 9.16
CA GLU A 184 -8.85 -28.21 8.79
C GLU A 184 -10.15 -28.16 7.98
N GLY A 185 -10.20 -28.78 6.82
CA GLY A 185 -11.36 -28.83 5.92
C GLY A 185 -10.99 -28.57 4.47
N GLY A 186 -11.91 -28.07 3.70
CA GLY A 186 -11.69 -27.77 2.27
C GLY A 186 -12.72 -26.78 1.71
N PRO A 187 -12.62 -26.42 0.42
CA PRO A 187 -13.48 -25.39 -0.21
C PRO A 187 -14.99 -25.65 -0.13
N ASN A 188 -15.38 -26.91 0.07
CA ASN A 188 -16.79 -27.32 0.17
C ASN A 188 -17.26 -27.54 1.61
N ASP A 189 -16.45 -27.22 2.61
CA ASP A 189 -16.78 -27.29 4.03
C ASP A 189 -17.19 -25.90 4.50
N ASP A 190 -18.45 -25.72 4.86
CA ASP A 190 -18.99 -24.40 5.24
C ASP A 190 -18.34 -23.87 6.53
N ASP A 191 -18.05 -24.72 7.51
CA ASP A 191 -17.42 -24.30 8.77
C ASP A 191 -15.96 -23.86 8.53
N ALA A 192 -15.21 -24.60 7.72
CA ALA A 192 -13.85 -24.23 7.33
C ALA A 192 -13.80 -22.92 6.49
N MET A 193 -14.77 -22.75 5.60
CA MET A 193 -14.90 -21.51 4.82
C MET A 193 -15.25 -20.31 5.69
N ASP A 194 -16.11 -20.47 6.69
CA ASP A 194 -16.45 -19.40 7.61
C ASP A 194 -15.23 -19.01 8.49
N GLU A 195 -14.44 -19.99 8.94
CA GLU A 195 -13.16 -19.75 9.64
C GLU A 195 -12.16 -19.03 8.74
N LEU A 196 -12.02 -19.45 7.50
CA LEU A 196 -11.14 -18.80 6.53
C LEU A 196 -11.54 -17.35 6.27
N ILE A 197 -12.83 -17.06 6.06
CA ILE A 197 -13.37 -15.72 5.87
C ILE A 197 -13.07 -14.83 7.07
N GLN A 198 -13.29 -15.33 8.29
CA GLN A 198 -12.98 -14.60 9.51
C GLN A 198 -11.47 -14.29 9.59
N ALA A 199 -10.61 -15.26 9.27
CA ALA A 199 -9.17 -15.07 9.24
C ALA A 199 -8.72 -14.01 8.21
N PHE A 200 -9.43 -13.86 7.08
CA PHE A 200 -9.20 -12.77 6.13
C PHE A 200 -9.64 -11.41 6.68
N LEU A 201 -10.82 -11.33 7.28
CA LEU A 201 -11.36 -10.09 7.84
C LEU A 201 -10.48 -9.55 8.98
N ASP A 202 -9.94 -10.42 9.83
CA ASP A 202 -9.08 -10.06 10.97
C ASP A 202 -7.73 -9.43 10.54
N LYS A 203 -7.31 -9.65 9.30
CA LYS A 203 -6.08 -9.09 8.76
C LYS A 203 -6.28 -7.86 7.87
N ILE A 204 -7.50 -7.29 7.83
CA ILE A 204 -7.79 -6.03 7.14
C ILE A 204 -8.08 -4.95 8.18
N HIS A 205 -7.14 -4.04 8.40
CA HIS A 205 -7.29 -2.90 9.30
C HIS A 205 -8.00 -1.75 8.58
N VAL A 206 -9.29 -1.57 8.86
CA VAL A 206 -10.12 -0.55 8.18
C VAL A 206 -10.27 0.70 9.02
N ALA A 207 -10.02 1.85 8.42
CA ALA A 207 -10.29 3.15 9.04
C ALA A 207 -11.07 4.06 8.10
N LYS A 208 -12.18 4.63 8.60
CA LYS A 208 -12.98 5.61 7.86
C LYS A 208 -12.40 7.01 8.03
N ALA A 209 -12.03 7.64 6.92
CA ALA A 209 -11.62 9.04 6.89
C ALA A 209 -12.84 9.96 6.81
N PHE A 210 -12.93 10.97 7.68
CA PHE A 210 -14.06 11.92 7.70
C PHE A 210 -13.78 13.23 6.95
N ASN A 211 -12.51 13.56 6.77
CA ASN A 211 -12.04 14.74 6.06
C ASN A 211 -10.57 14.58 5.66
N SER A 212 -10.03 15.53 4.89
CA SER A 212 -8.66 15.46 4.38
C SER A 212 -7.60 15.44 5.48
N ASN A 213 -7.77 16.19 6.57
CA ASN A 213 -6.83 16.19 7.69
C ASN A 213 -6.86 14.87 8.45
N HIS A 214 -8.05 14.27 8.63
CA HIS A 214 -8.18 12.95 9.25
C HIS A 214 -7.58 11.86 8.36
N GLN A 215 -7.75 11.95 7.04
CA GLN A 215 -7.13 11.03 6.09
C GLN A 215 -5.58 11.09 6.16
N ILE A 216 -4.99 12.27 6.31
CA ILE A 216 -3.55 12.45 6.53
C ILE A 216 -3.13 11.80 7.85
N LEU A 217 -3.86 12.05 8.94
CA LEU A 217 -3.58 11.44 10.24
C LEU A 217 -3.65 9.90 10.19
N LEU A 218 -4.60 9.34 9.45
CA LEU A 218 -4.71 7.89 9.27
C LEU A 218 -3.52 7.30 8.50
N ALA A 219 -2.93 8.04 7.57
CA ALA A 219 -1.69 7.61 6.91
C ALA A 219 -0.47 7.65 7.87
N GLU A 220 -0.41 8.62 8.78
CA GLU A 220 0.59 8.65 9.86
C GLU A 220 0.42 7.44 10.80
N LYS A 221 -0.83 7.10 11.17
CA LYS A 221 -1.15 5.90 11.97
C LYS A 221 -0.89 4.59 11.25
N ALA A 222 -0.99 4.56 9.92
CA ALA A 222 -0.64 3.38 9.14
C ALA A 222 0.82 2.95 9.36
N LYS A 223 1.72 3.91 9.60
CA LYS A 223 3.11 3.64 9.96
C LYS A 223 3.22 2.96 11.34
N GLU A 224 2.43 3.41 12.34
CA GLU A 224 2.41 2.82 13.68
C GLU A 224 1.93 1.36 13.62
N ILE A 225 0.85 1.10 12.86
CA ILE A 225 0.34 -0.27 12.64
C ILE A 225 1.38 -1.13 11.89
N ALA A 226 2.04 -0.57 10.87
CA ALA A 226 3.05 -1.32 10.12
C ALA A 226 4.26 -1.69 10.99
N ALA A 227 4.67 -0.81 11.92
CA ALA A 227 5.71 -1.09 12.91
C ALA A 227 5.27 -2.16 13.92
N GLU A 228 4.01 -2.11 14.40
CA GLU A 228 3.47 -3.11 15.34
C GLU A 228 3.51 -4.54 14.79
N TYR A 229 3.30 -4.70 13.47
CA TYR A 229 3.27 -6.00 12.79
C TYR A 229 4.52 -6.29 11.96
N GLU A 230 5.63 -5.57 12.14
CA GLU A 230 6.82 -5.74 11.31
C GLU A 230 7.42 -7.15 11.42
N ASP A 231 7.48 -7.69 12.64
CA ASP A 231 7.99 -9.03 12.95
C ASP A 231 6.88 -10.10 13.06
N ASP A 232 5.63 -9.76 12.69
CA ASP A 232 4.51 -10.72 12.70
C ASP A 232 4.60 -11.66 11.48
N GLU A 233 4.01 -12.83 11.60
CA GLU A 233 3.89 -13.79 10.49
C GLU A 233 3.22 -13.18 9.26
N TYR A 234 2.24 -12.28 9.48
CA TYR A 234 1.57 -11.50 8.45
C TYR A 234 1.87 -10.01 8.62
N PRO A 235 3.04 -9.49 8.21
CA PRO A 235 3.35 -8.07 8.30
C PRO A 235 2.47 -7.24 7.36
N VAL A 236 2.43 -5.93 7.54
CA VAL A 236 1.71 -5.05 6.61
C VAL A 236 2.41 -5.05 5.25
N ARG A 237 1.70 -5.49 4.19
CA ARG A 237 2.20 -5.57 2.81
C ARG A 237 1.35 -4.77 1.82
N LEU A 238 0.20 -4.24 2.25
CA LEU A 238 -0.66 -3.44 1.40
C LEU A 238 -1.28 -2.27 2.18
N VAL A 239 -1.24 -1.09 1.58
CA VAL A 239 -2.01 0.08 2.00
C VAL A 239 -2.95 0.47 0.88
N CYS A 240 -4.25 0.38 1.10
CA CYS A 240 -5.30 0.84 0.19
C CYS A 240 -5.89 2.17 0.65
N ILE A 241 -6.07 3.13 -0.26
CA ILE A 241 -6.78 4.38 0.00
C ILE A 241 -7.90 4.56 -1.03
N ASP A 242 -9.13 4.39 -0.60
CA ASP A 242 -10.30 4.49 -1.47
C ASP A 242 -11.27 5.58 -0.97
N SER A 243 -11.26 6.80 -1.57
CA SER A 243 -10.33 7.26 -2.60
C SER A 243 -9.38 8.32 -2.05
N LEU A 244 -8.22 8.45 -2.69
CA LEU A 244 -7.19 9.41 -2.29
C LEU A 244 -7.68 10.86 -2.33
N THR A 245 -8.49 11.24 -3.34
CA THR A 245 -8.77 12.64 -3.66
C THR A 245 -10.15 13.14 -3.26
N ALA A 246 -11.06 12.28 -2.75
CA ALA A 246 -12.45 12.66 -2.47
C ALA A 246 -12.55 13.85 -1.51
N HIS A 247 -11.96 13.77 -0.33
CA HIS A 247 -11.99 14.84 0.67
C HIS A 247 -11.22 16.09 0.22
N PHE A 248 -10.06 15.93 -0.40
CA PHE A 248 -9.27 17.06 -0.92
C PHE A 248 -10.02 17.85 -1.98
N ARG A 249 -10.85 17.20 -2.79
CA ARG A 249 -11.70 17.86 -3.78
C ARG A 249 -12.87 18.57 -3.15
N ALA A 250 -13.48 17.97 -2.13
CA ALA A 250 -14.68 18.54 -1.48
C ALA A 250 -14.33 19.77 -0.63
N GLU A 251 -13.18 19.78 0.04
CA GLU A 251 -12.79 20.83 0.98
C GLU A 251 -12.06 22.00 0.31
N TYR A 252 -11.20 21.73 -0.67
CA TYR A 252 -10.39 22.76 -1.35
C TYR A 252 -10.99 23.13 -2.69
N VAL A 253 -12.02 23.98 -2.68
CA VAL A 253 -12.79 24.40 -3.85
C VAL A 253 -12.29 25.74 -4.37
N GLY A 254 -12.18 25.85 -5.70
CA GLY A 254 -11.81 27.11 -6.37
C GLY A 254 -10.30 27.25 -6.61
N ARG A 255 -9.97 28.25 -7.47
CA ARG A 255 -8.59 28.46 -7.93
C ARG A 255 -7.64 28.93 -6.81
N GLY A 256 -8.16 29.65 -5.82
CA GLY A 256 -7.38 30.16 -4.68
C GLY A 256 -6.86 29.06 -3.76
N GLU A 257 -7.57 27.95 -3.64
CA GLU A 257 -7.22 26.83 -2.77
C GLU A 257 -6.37 25.74 -3.46
N LEU A 258 -6.09 25.90 -4.75
CA LEU A 258 -5.38 24.89 -5.54
C LEU A 258 -3.98 24.58 -4.96
N ALA A 259 -3.22 25.62 -4.60
CA ALA A 259 -1.87 25.46 -4.06
C ALA A 259 -1.89 24.75 -2.71
N ASN A 260 -2.80 25.12 -1.81
CA ASN A 260 -2.97 24.51 -0.50
C ASN A 260 -3.37 23.03 -0.62
N ARG A 261 -4.35 22.73 -1.48
CA ARG A 261 -4.75 21.35 -1.80
C ARG A 261 -3.56 20.52 -2.28
N GLN A 262 -2.78 21.06 -3.22
CA GLN A 262 -1.63 20.36 -3.78
C GLN A 262 -0.54 20.12 -2.75
N GLN A 263 -0.26 21.09 -1.89
CA GLN A 263 0.74 20.95 -0.82
C GLN A 263 0.35 19.83 0.16
N LYS A 264 -0.90 19.81 0.62
CA LYS A 264 -1.41 18.78 1.55
C LYS A 264 -1.43 17.39 0.90
N LEU A 265 -1.88 17.30 -0.37
CA LEU A 265 -1.88 16.05 -1.09
C LEU A 265 -0.46 15.51 -1.30
N ASN A 266 0.50 16.38 -1.58
CA ASN A 266 1.89 15.99 -1.73
C ASN A 266 2.50 15.47 -0.42
N LYS A 267 2.20 16.15 0.72
CA LYS A 267 2.60 15.65 2.04
C LYS A 267 2.01 14.26 2.30
N HIS A 268 0.70 14.12 2.11
CA HIS A 268 -0.01 12.86 2.30
C HIS A 268 0.58 11.70 1.47
N LEU A 269 0.86 11.94 0.18
CA LEU A 269 1.51 10.97 -0.69
C LEU A 269 2.93 10.61 -0.23
N HIS A 270 3.66 11.59 0.30
CA HIS A 270 4.99 11.35 0.86
C HIS A 270 4.94 10.46 2.11
N ASP A 271 3.99 10.71 3.00
CA ASP A 271 3.81 9.92 4.22
C ASP A 271 3.45 8.46 3.90
N ILE A 272 2.56 8.24 2.92
CA ILE A 272 2.19 6.90 2.45
C ILE A 272 3.37 6.18 1.78
N ASP A 273 4.10 6.86 0.90
CA ASP A 273 5.26 6.33 0.21
C ASP A 273 6.35 5.86 1.19
N ARG A 274 6.51 6.58 2.31
CA ARG A 274 7.42 6.16 3.38
C ARG A 274 6.98 4.84 4.02
N VAL A 275 5.69 4.62 4.26
CA VAL A 275 5.19 3.34 4.77
C VAL A 275 5.53 2.22 3.80
N GLY A 276 5.27 2.42 2.49
CA GLY A 276 5.61 1.45 1.46
C GLY A 276 7.09 1.08 1.43
N ASN A 277 7.97 2.08 1.51
CA ASN A 277 9.42 1.87 1.44
C ASN A 277 9.99 1.24 2.72
N LEU A 278 9.53 1.65 3.92
CA LEU A 278 10.03 1.14 5.19
C LEU A 278 9.63 -0.31 5.44
N TYR A 279 8.39 -0.67 5.14
CA TYR A 279 7.82 -1.96 5.50
C TYR A 279 7.63 -2.89 4.30
N ASN A 280 8.24 -2.57 3.17
CA ASN A 280 8.11 -3.33 1.92
C ASN A 280 6.63 -3.60 1.57
N ALA A 281 5.79 -2.56 1.65
CA ALA A 281 4.37 -2.65 1.36
C ALA A 281 4.02 -2.01 0.00
N ALA A 282 3.06 -2.58 -0.70
CA ALA A 282 2.44 -1.98 -1.87
C ALA A 282 1.46 -0.88 -1.44
N THR A 283 1.35 0.19 -2.22
CA THR A 283 0.32 1.20 -2.01
C THR A 283 -0.59 1.28 -3.22
N VAL A 284 -1.89 1.11 -3.00
CA VAL A 284 -2.91 1.23 -4.05
C VAL A 284 -3.86 2.37 -3.69
N VAL A 285 -3.92 3.37 -4.55
CA VAL A 285 -4.81 4.52 -4.37
C VAL A 285 -5.84 4.57 -5.48
N THR A 286 -7.11 4.75 -5.13
CA THR A 286 -8.14 5.00 -6.13
C THR A 286 -8.33 6.49 -6.35
N ASN A 287 -8.69 6.85 -7.57
CA ASN A 287 -8.92 8.22 -7.97
C ASN A 287 -10.09 8.34 -8.96
N GLN A 288 -10.78 9.46 -8.92
CA GLN A 288 -11.84 9.78 -9.86
C GLN A 288 -11.30 10.55 -11.06
N VAL A 289 -12.10 10.61 -12.11
CA VAL A 289 -11.83 11.42 -13.29
C VAL A 289 -12.74 12.62 -13.37
N GLN A 290 -12.31 13.65 -14.06
CA GLN A 290 -13.10 14.81 -14.42
C GLN A 290 -13.07 15.01 -15.93
N SER A 291 -14.16 15.57 -16.48
CA SER A 291 -14.21 15.93 -17.89
C SER A 291 -13.21 17.06 -18.18
N ASN A 292 -12.46 16.94 -19.27
CA ASN A 292 -11.65 18.00 -19.82
C ASN A 292 -12.36 18.61 -21.04
N PRO A 293 -13.06 19.74 -20.89
CA PRO A 293 -13.84 20.33 -21.98
C PRO A 293 -12.96 20.82 -23.14
N ASP A 294 -11.66 20.97 -22.93
CA ASP A 294 -10.71 21.42 -23.94
C ASP A 294 -10.14 20.28 -24.82
N ALA A 295 -10.52 19.04 -24.53
CA ALA A 295 -10.07 17.89 -25.32
C ALA A 295 -10.97 17.76 -26.58
N PHE A 296 -10.45 18.19 -27.72
CA PHE A 296 -11.15 18.07 -29.03
C PHE A 296 -10.99 16.67 -29.65
N PHE A 297 -10.03 15.87 -29.23
CA PHE A 297 -9.74 14.52 -29.73
C PHE A 297 -9.31 13.60 -28.58
N GLY A 298 -9.65 12.32 -28.68
CA GLY A 298 -9.29 11.29 -27.69
C GLY A 298 -10.27 11.19 -26.52
N ASP A 299 -9.84 10.59 -25.41
CA ASP A 299 -10.63 10.47 -24.19
C ASP A 299 -10.64 11.82 -23.45
N PRO A 300 -11.81 12.45 -23.27
CA PRO A 300 -11.92 13.75 -22.61
C PRO A 300 -11.73 13.68 -21.10
N THR A 301 -11.45 12.52 -20.53
CA THR A 301 -11.33 12.33 -19.10
C THR A 301 -9.89 12.51 -18.62
N LYS A 302 -9.72 13.21 -17.48
CA LYS A 302 -8.43 13.36 -16.80
C LYS A 302 -8.59 12.96 -15.33
N PRO A 303 -7.59 12.28 -14.74
CA PRO A 303 -7.59 11.99 -13.31
C PRO A 303 -7.55 13.28 -12.48
N ILE A 304 -8.20 13.27 -11.33
CA ILE A 304 -8.19 14.35 -10.36
C ILE A 304 -6.84 14.29 -9.60
N GLY A 305 -6.37 15.42 -9.06
CA GLY A 305 -5.08 15.50 -8.35
C GLY A 305 -3.97 16.13 -9.18
N GLY A 306 -4.15 16.19 -10.49
CA GLY A 306 -3.22 16.88 -11.40
C GLY A 306 -1.84 16.21 -11.45
N ASN A 307 -0.81 17.03 -11.73
CA ASN A 307 0.54 16.52 -11.95
C ASN A 307 1.19 15.91 -10.70
N ILE A 308 0.80 16.34 -9.49
CA ILE A 308 1.41 15.85 -8.24
C ILE A 308 1.19 14.33 -8.11
N LEU A 309 -0.06 13.89 -8.20
CA LEU A 309 -0.38 12.47 -8.14
C LEU A 309 0.23 11.72 -9.34
N GLY A 310 0.13 12.30 -10.55
CA GLY A 310 0.70 11.71 -11.75
C GLY A 310 2.22 11.49 -11.70
N HIS A 311 2.96 12.37 -11.03
CA HIS A 311 4.43 12.23 -10.89
C HIS A 311 4.84 11.36 -9.69
N LYS A 312 3.99 11.24 -8.67
CA LYS A 312 4.30 10.45 -7.48
C LYS A 312 3.90 8.98 -7.65
N SER A 313 2.86 8.70 -8.44
CA SER A 313 2.44 7.33 -8.76
C SER A 313 3.46 6.66 -9.69
N THR A 314 3.96 5.49 -9.29
CA THR A 314 4.88 4.68 -10.10
C THR A 314 4.13 4.01 -11.25
N PHE A 315 2.95 3.47 -10.97
CA PHE A 315 2.08 2.82 -11.96
C PHE A 315 0.74 3.53 -12.02
N ARG A 316 0.22 3.72 -13.23
CA ARG A 316 -1.07 4.40 -13.43
C ARG A 316 -1.98 3.56 -14.30
N MET A 317 -3.08 3.13 -13.70
CA MET A 317 -4.06 2.23 -14.30
C MET A 317 -5.38 2.96 -14.57
N TYR A 318 -5.78 3.05 -15.82
CA TYR A 318 -7.07 3.62 -16.20
C TYR A 318 -8.13 2.55 -16.36
N LEU A 319 -9.22 2.66 -15.61
CA LEU A 319 -10.36 1.78 -15.68
C LEU A 319 -11.50 2.41 -16.48
N LYS A 320 -12.00 1.67 -17.45
CA LYS A 320 -13.16 2.04 -18.26
C LYS A 320 -14.23 0.96 -18.23
N LYS A 321 -15.49 1.38 -18.07
CA LYS A 321 -16.63 0.47 -18.25
C LYS A 321 -16.72 -0.02 -19.68
N SER A 322 -17.03 -1.30 -19.85
CA SER A 322 -17.34 -1.90 -21.12
C SER A 322 -18.74 -2.57 -21.04
N LYS A 323 -19.07 -3.42 -21.96
CA LYS A 323 -20.40 -4.07 -22.02
C LYS A 323 -20.62 -5.02 -20.82
N GLY A 324 -21.73 -4.83 -20.11
CA GLY A 324 -22.10 -5.68 -18.97
C GLY A 324 -21.13 -5.50 -17.79
N ASN A 325 -20.62 -6.62 -17.28
CA ASN A 325 -19.67 -6.67 -16.17
C ASN A 325 -18.19 -6.53 -16.58
N LYS A 326 -17.89 -6.37 -17.87
CA LYS A 326 -16.52 -6.22 -18.38
C LYS A 326 -15.97 -4.83 -18.06
N ARG A 327 -14.69 -4.78 -17.77
CA ARG A 327 -13.88 -3.57 -17.56
C ARG A 327 -12.64 -3.64 -18.42
N ILE A 328 -12.33 -2.54 -19.06
CA ILE A 328 -11.06 -2.35 -19.76
C ILE A 328 -10.11 -1.71 -18.77
N VAL A 329 -8.96 -2.32 -18.58
CA VAL A 329 -7.87 -1.87 -17.72
C VAL A 329 -6.71 -1.50 -18.61
N LYS A 330 -6.22 -0.25 -18.52
CA LYS A 330 -5.09 0.24 -19.31
C LYS A 330 -3.95 0.63 -18.38
N LEU A 331 -2.77 0.11 -18.65
CA LEU A 331 -1.54 0.67 -18.09
C LEU A 331 -1.17 1.91 -18.92
N VAL A 332 -1.23 3.07 -18.29
CA VAL A 332 -1.07 4.39 -18.94
C VAL A 332 0.33 4.97 -18.70
N ASP A 333 0.94 4.60 -17.57
CA ASP A 333 2.25 5.06 -17.18
C ASP A 333 2.92 4.04 -16.27
N ALA A 334 4.15 3.71 -16.56
CA ALA A 334 5.03 2.85 -15.76
C ALA A 334 6.49 3.11 -16.14
N PRO A 335 7.45 3.03 -15.21
CA PRO A 335 8.84 3.37 -15.48
C PRO A 335 9.56 2.37 -16.39
N ASN A 336 9.11 1.12 -16.42
CA ASN A 336 9.80 -0.01 -17.05
C ASN A 336 8.90 -0.94 -17.86
N LEU A 337 7.61 -0.64 -17.98
CA LEU A 337 6.65 -1.47 -18.72
C LEU A 337 6.04 -0.66 -19.87
N PRO A 338 5.75 -1.28 -21.01
CA PRO A 338 5.06 -0.63 -22.10
C PRO A 338 3.58 -0.38 -21.75
N ASP A 339 2.98 0.61 -22.41
CA ASP A 339 1.53 0.78 -22.38
C ASP A 339 0.83 -0.53 -22.78
N GLY A 340 -0.23 -0.87 -22.05
CA GLY A 340 -0.97 -2.11 -22.26
C GLY A 340 -2.46 -1.95 -22.00
N GLU A 341 -3.23 -2.89 -22.47
CA GLU A 341 -4.68 -2.97 -22.24
C GLU A 341 -5.09 -4.42 -22.01
N ALA A 342 -5.86 -4.66 -20.95
CA ALA A 342 -6.44 -5.97 -20.65
C ALA A 342 -7.92 -5.82 -20.30
N ILE A 343 -8.65 -6.92 -20.37
CA ILE A 343 -10.07 -6.96 -20.01
C ILE A 343 -10.26 -7.86 -18.79
N MET A 344 -11.02 -7.38 -17.83
CA MET A 344 -11.47 -8.18 -16.69
C MET A 344 -12.97 -8.10 -16.54
N ARG A 345 -13.55 -9.01 -15.76
CA ARG A 345 -14.95 -9.00 -15.33
C ARG A 345 -15.02 -8.71 -13.83
N VAL A 346 -16.00 -7.87 -13.46
CA VAL A 346 -16.37 -7.65 -12.05
C VAL A 346 -17.66 -8.43 -11.79
N GLN A 347 -17.57 -9.46 -10.96
CA GLN A 347 -18.67 -10.38 -10.66
C GLN A 347 -18.95 -10.44 -9.15
N GLY A 348 -19.99 -11.19 -8.76
CA GLY A 348 -20.26 -11.52 -7.36
C GLY A 348 -19.07 -12.20 -6.68
N GLU A 349 -18.42 -13.10 -7.42
CA GLU A 349 -17.26 -13.88 -6.96
C GLU A 349 -15.91 -13.14 -7.08
N GLY A 350 -15.90 -11.81 -7.26
CA GLY A 350 -14.69 -11.01 -7.35
C GLY A 350 -14.29 -10.60 -8.77
N LEU A 351 -13.01 -10.32 -8.96
CA LEU A 351 -12.41 -10.05 -10.26
C LEU A 351 -12.13 -11.37 -10.97
N LYS A 352 -12.44 -11.42 -12.27
CA LYS A 352 -12.25 -12.62 -13.08
C LYS A 352 -11.65 -12.24 -14.44
N PRO A 353 -10.86 -13.12 -15.06
CA PRO A 353 -10.40 -12.94 -16.43
C PRO A 353 -11.58 -12.89 -17.41
N GLU A 354 -11.32 -12.43 -18.66
CA GLU A 354 -12.34 -12.30 -19.70
C GLU A 354 -13.03 -13.63 -20.07
#